data_1048f168f9486d75472e57bc7bbcd73f
#
_entry.id   1048f168f9486d75472e57bc7bbcd73f
#
_cell.length_a   1.000
_cell.length_b   1.000
_cell.length_c   1.000
_cell.angle_alpha   90.00
_cell.angle_beta   90.00
_cell.angle_gamma   90.00
#
_symmetry.space_group_name_H-M   'P 1'
#
loop_
_entity.id
_entity.type
_entity.pdbx_description
1 polymer ?
#
loop_
_entity_poly.entity_id
_entity_poly.type
_entity_poly.pdbx_seq_one_letter_code
_entity_poly.pdbx_strand_id
1 'polypeptide(L)'
;YPFTTNDALPLLYGLVFSMVLAVVALAMEKRRDMGMGYVRERNEKQGVSPLLLSEPGFLWRINRAGIIGWVLTFGLLGACYGSIYGSMETFLKSNELIQMMFTTQGVAAETSFTATILLVLEGLAMIVPVFVIGKLYTEETSTRLGLIYATKTSRAKLYLYSVLLAVVASVAAAAFAAWGLGATALAVTEDCALSLADFVLAGLNYLPAILVSAGLAAFLLGWCPKWGKAVYVYIVYSFMLNY
;
A
#
# COMPACT_ATOMS: atom_id res chain seq x y z
N TYR A 1 24.85 8.65 15.12
CA TYR A 1 23.86 9.33 15.99
C TYR A 1 23.74 10.77 15.52
N PRO A 2 22.53 11.31 15.23
CA PRO A 2 22.35 12.65 14.64
C PRO A 2 22.81 13.82 15.53
N PHE A 3 23.10 13.58 16.80
CA PHE A 3 23.54 14.60 17.76
C PHE A 3 24.97 14.47 18.28
N THR A 4 25.66 13.37 17.94
CA THR A 4 27.04 13.10 18.44
C THR A 4 28.10 13.13 17.35
N THR A 5 27.74 12.80 16.11
CA THR A 5 28.61 12.94 14.95
C THR A 5 27.83 13.63 13.85
N ASN A 6 28.09 14.92 13.63
CA ASN A 6 27.51 15.70 12.54
C ASN A 6 28.15 15.26 11.22
N ASP A 7 27.88 13.99 10.82
CA ASP A 7 28.43 13.43 9.60
C ASP A 7 27.54 13.84 8.41
N ALA A 8 28.04 14.76 7.60
CA ALA A 8 27.37 15.24 6.40
C ALA A 8 27.51 14.27 5.21
N LEU A 9 28.32 13.20 5.34
CA LEU A 9 28.58 12.23 4.27
C LEU A 9 27.30 11.57 3.73
N PRO A 10 26.36 11.09 4.56
CA PRO A 10 25.11 10.49 4.05
C PRO A 10 24.25 11.49 3.25
N LEU A 11 24.22 12.75 3.65
CA LEU A 11 23.53 13.81 2.91
C LEU A 11 24.19 14.06 1.56
N LEU A 12 25.53 14.09 1.53
CA LEU A 12 26.30 14.24 0.29
C LEU A 12 26.05 13.08 -0.67
N TYR A 13 26.05 11.83 -0.18
CA TYR A 13 25.72 10.66 -0.99
C TYR A 13 24.29 10.73 -1.54
N GLY A 14 23.31 11.11 -0.73
CA GLY A 14 21.93 11.30 -1.16
C GLY A 14 21.81 12.37 -2.24
N LEU A 15 22.52 13.48 -2.08
CA LEU A 15 22.52 14.59 -3.04
C LEU A 15 23.18 14.20 -4.36
N VAL A 16 24.35 13.54 -4.31
CA VAL A 16 25.05 13.05 -5.50
C VAL A 16 24.19 12.02 -6.23
N PHE A 17 23.60 11.07 -5.51
CA PHE A 17 22.71 10.06 -6.10
C PHE A 17 21.47 10.70 -6.77
N SER A 18 20.85 11.69 -6.13
CA SER A 18 19.72 12.44 -6.71
C SER A 18 20.14 13.20 -7.97
N MET A 19 21.32 13.81 -7.97
CA MET A 19 21.85 14.53 -9.13
C MET A 19 22.13 13.57 -10.30
N VAL A 20 22.72 12.42 -10.02
CA VAL A 20 22.96 11.38 -11.04
C VAL A 20 21.64 10.91 -11.64
N LEU A 21 20.63 10.61 -10.80
CA LEU A 21 19.30 10.23 -11.30
C LEU A 21 18.66 11.31 -12.16
N ALA A 22 18.77 12.57 -11.76
CA ALA A 22 18.24 13.69 -12.55
C ALA A 22 18.95 13.82 -13.92
N VAL A 23 20.28 13.69 -13.95
CA VAL A 23 21.06 13.73 -15.21
C VAL A 23 20.68 12.55 -16.11
N VAL A 24 20.55 11.34 -15.54
CA VAL A 24 20.11 10.15 -16.28
C VAL A 24 18.71 10.35 -16.84
N ALA A 25 17.77 10.86 -16.03
CA ALA A 25 16.40 11.13 -16.47
C ALA A 25 16.37 12.13 -17.62
N LEU A 26 17.10 13.25 -17.53
CA LEU A 26 17.20 14.24 -18.60
C LEU A 26 17.87 13.68 -19.86
N ALA A 27 18.90 12.85 -19.72
CA ALA A 27 19.56 12.20 -20.84
C ALA A 27 18.64 11.21 -21.55
N MET A 28 17.82 10.50 -20.76
CA MET A 28 16.80 9.61 -21.30
C MET A 28 15.68 10.39 -22.00
N GLU A 29 15.21 11.48 -21.41
CA GLU A 29 14.17 12.31 -22.03
C GLU A 29 14.60 12.85 -23.39
N LYS A 30 15.83 13.33 -23.53
CA LYS A 30 16.39 13.83 -24.80
C LYS A 30 16.45 12.78 -25.92
N ARG A 31 16.52 11.50 -25.57
CA ARG A 31 16.59 10.37 -26.52
C ARG A 31 15.22 9.75 -26.80
N ARG A 32 14.18 10.25 -26.17
CA ARG A 32 12.83 9.71 -26.27
C ARG A 32 12.05 10.47 -27.35
N ASP A 33 11.50 9.75 -28.31
CA ASP A 33 10.54 10.32 -29.26
C ASP A 33 9.21 10.64 -28.55
N MET A 34 8.56 11.73 -28.96
CA MET A 34 7.29 12.14 -28.38
C MET A 34 6.25 10.98 -28.46
N GLY A 35 5.73 10.60 -27.29
CA GLY A 35 4.71 9.54 -27.18
C GLY A 35 5.24 8.10 -27.10
N MET A 36 6.55 7.88 -27.25
CA MET A 36 7.17 6.55 -27.17
C MET A 36 7.85 6.33 -25.83
N GLY A 37 7.67 5.16 -25.21
CA GLY A 37 8.42 4.72 -24.03
C GLY A 37 9.69 3.96 -24.45
N TYR A 38 10.72 3.88 -23.56
CA TYR A 38 11.89 3.01 -23.80
C TYR A 38 11.55 1.52 -23.83
N VAL A 39 10.48 1.14 -23.14
CA VAL A 39 9.94 -0.20 -23.18
C VAL A 39 9.05 -0.27 -24.43
N ARG A 40 9.47 -1.04 -25.42
CA ARG A 40 8.71 -1.26 -26.65
C ARG A 40 7.32 -1.78 -26.30
N GLU A 41 6.28 -1.07 -26.71
CA GLU A 41 4.92 -1.57 -26.55
C GLU A 41 4.84 -2.94 -27.22
N ARG A 42 4.48 -3.95 -26.43
CA ARG A 42 4.28 -5.31 -26.91
C ARG A 42 3.13 -5.25 -27.90
N ASN A 43 3.38 -5.66 -29.14
CA ASN A 43 2.35 -5.74 -30.17
C ASN A 43 1.07 -6.29 -29.56
N GLU A 44 0.03 -5.46 -29.53
CA GLU A 44 -1.26 -5.87 -29.00
C GLU A 44 -1.71 -7.11 -29.77
N LYS A 45 -1.97 -8.19 -29.04
CA LYS A 45 -2.63 -9.35 -29.62
C LYS A 45 -3.95 -8.85 -30.21
N GLN A 46 -4.13 -9.04 -31.52
CA GLN A 46 -5.36 -8.73 -32.23
C GLN A 46 -6.48 -9.67 -31.72
N GLY A 47 -6.95 -9.45 -30.51
CA GLY A 47 -8.02 -10.23 -29.91
C GLY A 47 -8.44 -9.61 -28.58
N VAL A 48 -9.73 -9.37 -28.43
CA VAL A 48 -10.29 -8.90 -27.18
C VAL A 48 -10.17 -10.03 -26.15
N SER A 49 -9.44 -9.80 -25.06
CA SER A 49 -9.40 -10.76 -23.97
C SER A 49 -10.82 -10.99 -23.43
N PRO A 50 -11.26 -12.26 -23.24
CA PRO A 50 -12.59 -12.55 -22.66
C PRO A 50 -12.87 -11.81 -21.37
N LEU A 51 -11.81 -11.51 -20.60
CA LEU A 51 -11.90 -10.74 -19.36
C LEU A 51 -12.43 -9.33 -19.58
N LEU A 52 -12.16 -8.71 -20.74
CA LEU A 52 -12.61 -7.35 -21.07
C LEU A 52 -14.09 -7.28 -21.48
N LEU A 53 -14.71 -8.41 -21.75
CA LEU A 53 -16.14 -8.48 -22.07
C LEU A 53 -17.03 -8.37 -20.81
N SER A 54 -16.41 -8.38 -19.62
CA SER A 54 -17.11 -8.22 -18.34
C SER A 54 -16.73 -6.90 -17.65
N GLU A 55 -17.70 -6.27 -16.99
CA GLU A 55 -17.50 -5.05 -16.23
C GLU A 55 -16.41 -5.19 -15.15
N PRO A 56 -16.39 -6.25 -14.31
CA PRO A 56 -15.34 -6.46 -13.33
C PRO A 56 -13.97 -6.73 -13.96
N GLY A 57 -13.92 -7.39 -15.11
CA GLY A 57 -12.68 -7.63 -15.83
C GLY A 57 -12.06 -6.35 -16.40
N PHE A 58 -12.88 -5.42 -16.86
CA PHE A 58 -12.43 -4.08 -17.24
C PHE A 58 -11.83 -3.34 -16.04
N LEU A 59 -12.51 -3.29 -14.90
CA LEU A 59 -12.03 -2.64 -13.68
C LEU A 59 -10.73 -3.28 -13.17
N TRP A 60 -10.63 -4.60 -13.22
CA TRP A 60 -9.39 -5.31 -12.90
C TRP A 60 -8.25 -4.85 -13.81
N ARG A 61 -8.48 -4.79 -15.13
CA ARG A 61 -7.44 -4.42 -16.09
C ARG A 61 -6.87 -3.02 -15.84
N ILE A 62 -7.71 -2.04 -15.53
CA ILE A 62 -7.25 -0.67 -15.27
C ILE A 62 -6.54 -0.52 -13.93
N ASN A 63 -6.89 -1.35 -12.93
CA ASN A 63 -6.34 -1.27 -11.58
C ASN A 63 -5.22 -2.26 -11.29
N ARG A 64 -5.08 -3.36 -12.07
CA ARG A 64 -4.20 -4.50 -11.75
C ARG A 64 -2.76 -4.11 -11.44
N ALA A 65 -2.16 -3.22 -12.24
CA ALA A 65 -0.78 -2.82 -12.03
C ALA A 65 -0.61 -2.07 -10.69
N GLY A 66 -1.55 -1.18 -10.37
CA GLY A 66 -1.55 -0.49 -9.09
C GLY A 66 -1.83 -1.42 -7.91
N ILE A 67 -2.83 -2.30 -8.02
CA ILE A 67 -3.15 -3.27 -6.96
C ILE A 67 -1.98 -4.21 -6.70
N ILE A 68 -1.41 -4.81 -7.75
CA ILE A 68 -0.24 -5.70 -7.62
C ILE A 68 0.95 -4.92 -7.03
N GLY A 69 1.20 -3.70 -7.50
CA GLY A 69 2.24 -2.84 -6.96
C GLY A 69 2.07 -2.59 -5.46
N TRP A 70 0.86 -2.20 -5.02
CA TRP A 70 0.57 -1.98 -3.61
C TRP A 70 0.70 -3.24 -2.77
N VAL A 71 0.12 -4.37 -3.20
CA VAL A 71 0.20 -5.65 -2.48
C VAL A 71 1.65 -6.08 -2.30
N LEU A 72 2.47 -6.01 -3.37
CA LEU A 72 3.89 -6.34 -3.29
C LEU A 72 4.65 -5.38 -2.36
N THR A 73 4.36 -4.08 -2.44
CA THR A 73 5.00 -3.07 -1.57
C THR A 73 4.71 -3.35 -0.10
N PHE A 74 3.46 -3.66 0.26
CA PHE A 74 3.10 -3.99 1.63
C PHE A 74 3.72 -5.31 2.10
N GLY A 75 3.78 -6.33 1.24
CA GLY A 75 4.49 -7.57 1.55
C GLY A 75 5.99 -7.36 1.80
N LEU A 76 6.64 -6.55 0.97
CA LEU A 76 8.05 -6.20 1.15
C LEU A 76 8.28 -5.36 2.41
N LEU A 77 7.43 -4.38 2.68
CA LEU A 77 7.51 -3.60 3.92
C LEU A 77 7.33 -4.51 5.14
N GLY A 78 6.34 -5.40 5.12
CA GLY A 78 6.16 -6.41 6.17
C GLY A 78 7.43 -7.25 6.36
N ALA A 79 8.01 -7.76 5.27
CA ALA A 79 9.24 -8.54 5.31
C ALA A 79 10.44 -7.74 5.87
N CYS A 80 10.57 -6.46 5.50
CA CYS A 80 11.60 -5.59 6.06
C CYS A 80 11.47 -5.43 7.57
N TYR A 81 10.25 -5.19 8.06
CA TYR A 81 10.01 -5.08 9.49
C TYR A 81 10.17 -6.42 10.22
N GLY A 82 9.79 -7.52 9.61
CA GLY A 82 9.96 -8.86 10.18
C GLY A 82 11.44 -9.25 10.35
N SER A 83 12.34 -8.75 9.50
CA SER A 83 13.77 -9.01 9.64
C SER A 83 14.38 -8.40 10.91
N ILE A 84 13.71 -7.44 11.55
CA ILE A 84 14.17 -6.79 12.80
C ILE A 84 14.01 -7.71 14.00
N TYR A 85 13.16 -8.74 13.92
CA TYR A 85 12.90 -9.66 15.03
C TYR A 85 14.17 -10.35 15.55
N GLY A 86 15.12 -10.69 14.68
CA GLY A 86 16.40 -11.28 15.09
C GLY A 86 17.28 -10.39 15.95
N SER A 87 17.09 -9.08 15.91
CA SER A 87 17.82 -8.10 16.74
C SER A 87 16.93 -7.46 17.81
N MET A 88 15.72 -7.94 17.99
CA MET A 88 14.70 -7.37 18.87
C MET A 88 15.15 -7.28 20.32
N GLU A 89 15.76 -8.33 20.88
CA GLU A 89 16.28 -8.33 22.24
C GLU A 89 17.36 -7.24 22.45
N THR A 90 18.27 -7.09 21.48
CA THR A 90 19.31 -6.07 21.52
C THR A 90 18.69 -4.68 21.41
N PHE A 91 17.67 -4.53 20.56
CA PHE A 91 16.97 -3.27 20.37
C PHE A 91 16.18 -2.85 21.60
N LEU A 92 15.47 -3.77 22.26
CA LEU A 92 14.74 -3.51 23.50
C LEU A 92 15.67 -3.18 24.67
N LYS A 93 16.84 -3.84 24.77
CA LYS A 93 17.83 -3.57 25.83
C LYS A 93 18.61 -2.27 25.60
N SER A 94 18.65 -1.73 24.40
CA SER A 94 19.44 -0.53 24.06
C SER A 94 18.80 0.78 24.51
N ASN A 95 17.49 0.79 24.83
CA ASN A 95 16.80 2.03 25.21
C ASN A 95 15.66 1.76 26.20
N GLU A 96 15.79 2.30 27.41
CA GLU A 96 14.77 2.19 28.48
C GLU A 96 13.39 2.69 28.04
N LEU A 97 13.32 3.77 27.25
CA LEU A 97 12.06 4.30 26.73
C LEU A 97 11.36 3.32 25.80
N ILE A 98 12.12 2.65 24.94
CA ILE A 98 11.61 1.62 24.03
C ILE A 98 11.11 0.43 24.84
N GLN A 99 11.87 0.00 25.85
CA GLN A 99 11.45 -1.06 26.75
C GLN A 99 10.14 -0.73 27.48
N MET A 100 9.97 0.50 27.95
CA MET A 100 8.73 0.96 28.59
C MET A 100 7.53 1.00 27.62
N MET A 101 7.75 1.34 26.34
CA MET A 101 6.69 1.37 25.34
C MET A 101 6.18 -0.03 24.98
N PHE A 102 7.05 -1.03 24.96
CA PHE A 102 6.70 -2.38 24.52
C PHE A 102 6.42 -3.36 25.68
N THR A 103 6.80 -3.05 26.92
CA THR A 103 6.43 -3.82 28.10
C THR A 103 5.14 -3.32 28.73
N THR A 104 4.03 -3.68 28.14
CA THR A 104 2.73 -3.51 28.82
C THR A 104 2.54 -4.65 29.81
N GLN A 105 2.05 -4.35 31.01
CA GLN A 105 1.86 -5.35 32.08
C GLN A 105 1.07 -6.57 31.59
N GLY A 106 1.71 -7.75 31.58
CA GLY A 106 1.08 -9.03 31.26
C GLY A 106 1.06 -9.42 29.77
N VAL A 107 1.67 -8.63 28.87
CA VAL A 107 1.77 -8.95 27.43
C VAL A 107 3.24 -9.17 27.08
N ALA A 108 3.54 -10.24 26.32
CA ALA A 108 4.89 -10.48 25.83
C ALA A 108 5.36 -9.32 24.93
N ALA A 109 6.60 -8.90 25.07
CA ALA A 109 7.18 -7.79 24.30
C ALA A 109 7.08 -8.02 22.78
N GLU A 110 7.20 -9.27 22.33
CA GLU A 110 7.00 -9.68 20.93
C GLU A 110 5.59 -9.36 20.41
N THR A 111 4.56 -9.65 21.21
CA THR A 111 3.17 -9.38 20.84
C THR A 111 2.89 -7.88 20.73
N SER A 112 3.41 -7.09 21.69
CA SER A 112 3.27 -5.63 21.67
C SER A 112 4.00 -4.99 20.50
N PHE A 113 5.20 -5.49 20.17
CA PHE A 113 5.98 -5.05 19.03
C PHE A 113 5.27 -5.39 17.70
N THR A 114 4.79 -6.64 17.57
CA THR A 114 4.00 -7.09 16.42
C THR A 114 2.77 -6.20 16.21
N ALA A 115 2.00 -5.94 17.28
CA ALA A 115 0.80 -5.12 17.22
C ALA A 115 1.11 -3.70 16.75
N THR A 116 2.20 -3.10 17.24
CA THR A 116 2.62 -1.75 16.85
C THR A 116 3.04 -1.69 15.38
N ILE A 117 3.81 -2.65 14.88
CA ILE A 117 4.21 -2.70 13.47
C ILE A 117 2.99 -2.91 12.58
N LEU A 118 2.09 -3.83 12.94
CA LEU A 118 0.85 -4.06 12.19
C LEU A 118 -0.04 -2.82 12.18
N LEU A 119 -0.15 -2.09 13.29
CA LEU A 119 -0.88 -0.82 13.33
C LEU A 119 -0.37 0.16 12.27
N VAL A 120 0.95 0.28 12.13
CA VAL A 120 1.57 1.16 11.13
C VAL A 120 1.33 0.66 9.71
N LEU A 121 1.60 -0.62 9.45
CA LEU A 121 1.45 -1.21 8.12
C LEU A 121 0.01 -1.17 7.63
N GLU A 122 -0.92 -1.58 8.49
CA GLU A 122 -2.34 -1.64 8.15
C GLU A 122 -2.97 -0.24 8.08
N GLY A 123 -2.48 0.69 8.90
CA GLY A 123 -2.84 2.09 8.79
C GLY A 123 -2.43 2.69 7.44
N LEU A 124 -1.25 2.37 6.94
CA LEU A 124 -0.83 2.74 5.58
C LEU A 124 -1.66 2.03 4.50
N ALA A 125 -2.09 0.79 4.75
CA ALA A 125 -2.93 0.03 3.81
C ALA A 125 -4.31 0.67 3.58
N MET A 126 -4.77 1.59 4.44
CA MET A 126 -5.96 2.43 4.20
C MET A 126 -5.90 3.23 2.91
N ILE A 127 -4.71 3.42 2.32
CA ILE A 127 -4.52 4.12 1.03
C ILE A 127 -5.04 3.27 -0.13
N VAL A 128 -4.97 1.95 -0.05
CA VAL A 128 -5.30 1.03 -1.15
C VAL A 128 -6.73 1.19 -1.66
N PRO A 129 -7.77 1.15 -0.81
CA PRO A 129 -9.14 1.29 -1.30
C PRO A 129 -9.41 2.68 -1.89
N VAL A 130 -8.79 3.73 -1.33
CA VAL A 130 -8.92 5.10 -1.84
C VAL A 130 -8.32 5.20 -3.24
N PHE A 131 -7.17 4.56 -3.47
CA PHE A 131 -6.52 4.49 -4.78
C PHE A 131 -7.43 3.79 -5.81
N VAL A 132 -7.98 2.62 -5.49
CA VAL A 132 -8.80 1.83 -6.41
C VAL A 132 -10.11 2.57 -6.76
N ILE A 133 -10.80 3.11 -5.75
CA ILE A 133 -12.06 3.85 -5.96
C ILE A 133 -11.80 5.17 -6.70
N GLY A 134 -10.74 5.89 -6.33
CA GLY A 134 -10.34 7.14 -6.98
C GLY A 134 -9.97 6.98 -8.45
N LYS A 135 -9.48 5.80 -8.84
CA LYS A 135 -9.17 5.47 -10.24
C LYS A 135 -10.42 5.52 -11.12
N LEU A 136 -11.56 5.04 -10.62
CA LEU A 136 -12.83 5.12 -11.35
C LEU A 136 -13.19 6.58 -11.69
N TYR A 137 -13.05 7.49 -10.73
CA TYR A 137 -13.29 8.91 -10.96
C TYR A 137 -12.33 9.52 -12.00
N THR A 138 -11.06 9.12 -11.95
CA THR A 138 -10.06 9.58 -12.93
C THR A 138 -10.42 9.13 -14.35
N GLU A 139 -10.89 7.89 -14.53
CA GLU A 139 -11.32 7.38 -15.82
C GLU A 139 -12.64 8.04 -16.29
N GLU A 140 -13.52 8.41 -15.37
CA GLU A 140 -14.76 9.13 -15.69
C GLU A 140 -14.45 10.55 -16.18
N THR A 141 -13.59 11.29 -15.46
CA THR A 141 -13.22 12.67 -15.84
C THR A 141 -12.40 12.75 -17.12
N SER A 142 -11.66 11.69 -17.45
CA SER A 142 -10.93 11.57 -18.72
C SER A 142 -11.79 11.13 -19.91
N THR A 143 -13.13 11.11 -19.75
CA THR A 143 -14.15 10.74 -20.77
C THR A 143 -14.04 9.31 -21.33
N ARG A 144 -13.11 8.49 -20.83
CA ARG A 144 -12.91 7.10 -21.29
C ARG A 144 -14.07 6.18 -20.97
N LEU A 145 -14.80 6.46 -19.89
CA LEU A 145 -16.00 5.72 -19.52
C LEU A 145 -17.23 6.04 -20.38
N GLY A 146 -17.18 7.12 -21.17
CA GLY A 146 -18.29 7.49 -22.06
C GLY A 146 -18.66 6.39 -23.04
N LEU A 147 -17.66 5.68 -23.60
CA LEU A 147 -17.88 4.54 -24.49
C LEU A 147 -18.52 3.35 -23.77
N ILE A 148 -18.18 3.12 -22.49
CA ILE A 148 -18.72 2.03 -21.68
C ILE A 148 -20.17 2.33 -21.29
N TYR A 149 -20.47 3.57 -20.94
CA TYR A 149 -21.84 4.00 -20.63
C TYR A 149 -22.76 4.05 -21.84
N ALA A 150 -22.21 4.08 -23.07
CA ALA A 150 -22.99 3.91 -24.30
C ALA A 150 -23.47 2.46 -24.50
N THR A 151 -22.92 1.50 -23.75
CA THR A 151 -23.38 0.10 -23.73
C THR A 151 -24.46 -0.10 -22.65
N LYS A 152 -24.94 -1.34 -22.48
CA LYS A 152 -25.93 -1.70 -21.44
C LYS A 152 -25.40 -1.58 -19.98
N THR A 153 -24.20 -1.08 -19.78
CA THR A 153 -23.56 -1.00 -18.46
C THR A 153 -24.15 0.16 -17.64
N SER A 154 -24.68 -0.11 -16.45
CA SER A 154 -25.17 0.94 -15.56
C SER A 154 -24.03 1.51 -14.70
N ARG A 155 -24.09 2.82 -14.45
CA ARG A 155 -23.12 3.50 -13.57
C ARG A 155 -23.06 2.87 -12.17
N ALA A 156 -24.23 2.49 -11.63
CA ALA A 156 -24.34 1.86 -10.31
C ALA A 156 -23.60 0.51 -10.24
N LYS A 157 -23.70 -0.31 -11.29
CA LYS A 157 -22.97 -1.60 -11.34
C LYS A 157 -21.47 -1.39 -11.38
N LEU A 158 -20.99 -0.50 -12.25
CA LEU A 158 -19.57 -0.22 -12.37
C LEU A 158 -19.00 0.33 -11.05
N TYR A 159 -19.74 1.21 -10.40
CA TYR A 159 -19.41 1.73 -9.08
C TYR A 159 -19.34 0.62 -8.02
N LEU A 160 -20.34 -0.25 -7.92
CA LEU A 160 -20.37 -1.36 -6.98
C LEU A 160 -19.20 -2.31 -7.18
N TYR A 161 -18.90 -2.68 -8.43
CA TYR A 161 -17.75 -3.53 -8.74
C TYR A 161 -16.41 -2.85 -8.39
N SER A 162 -16.31 -1.52 -8.54
CA SER A 162 -15.13 -0.78 -8.11
C SER A 162 -14.93 -0.83 -6.59
N VAL A 163 -16.01 -0.68 -5.82
CA VAL A 163 -15.97 -0.81 -4.35
C VAL A 163 -15.62 -2.23 -3.94
N LEU A 164 -16.23 -3.25 -4.56
CA LEU A 164 -15.89 -4.65 -4.29
C LEU A 164 -14.43 -4.96 -4.60
N LEU A 165 -13.92 -4.46 -5.73
CA LEU A 165 -12.51 -4.61 -6.10
C LEU A 165 -11.59 -3.93 -5.07
N ALA A 166 -11.98 -2.75 -4.58
CA ALA A 166 -11.23 -2.03 -3.55
C ALA A 166 -11.16 -2.83 -2.23
N VAL A 167 -12.28 -3.42 -1.81
CA VAL A 167 -12.31 -4.30 -0.62
C VAL A 167 -11.40 -5.51 -0.80
N VAL A 168 -11.51 -6.21 -1.93
CA VAL A 168 -10.65 -7.39 -2.21
C VAL A 168 -9.17 -7.00 -2.25
N ALA A 169 -8.84 -5.88 -2.89
CA ALA A 169 -7.46 -5.38 -2.95
C ALA A 169 -6.92 -5.03 -1.56
N SER A 170 -7.76 -4.44 -0.70
CA SER A 170 -7.39 -4.09 0.68
C SER A 170 -7.15 -5.32 1.54
N VAL A 171 -8.02 -6.32 1.45
CA VAL A 171 -7.83 -7.61 2.15
C VAL A 171 -6.54 -8.29 1.70
N ALA A 172 -6.26 -8.28 0.38
CA ALA A 172 -5.03 -8.85 -0.15
C ALA A 172 -3.79 -8.10 0.33
N ALA A 173 -3.83 -6.76 0.36
CA ALA A 173 -2.72 -5.93 0.84
C ALA A 173 -2.45 -6.15 2.34
N ALA A 174 -3.48 -6.15 3.17
CA ALA A 174 -3.39 -6.42 4.60
C ALA A 174 -2.84 -7.83 4.88
N ALA A 175 -3.43 -8.85 4.26
CA ALA A 175 -2.97 -10.22 4.43
C ALA A 175 -1.51 -10.41 3.99
N PHE A 176 -1.10 -9.76 2.89
CA PHE A 176 0.25 -9.90 2.37
C PHE A 176 1.28 -9.12 3.19
N ALA A 177 0.91 -7.98 3.78
CA ALA A 177 1.73 -7.23 4.74
C ALA A 177 2.01 -8.07 5.99
N ALA A 178 0.96 -8.61 6.60
CA ALA A 178 1.07 -9.44 7.79
C ALA A 178 1.79 -10.77 7.51
N TRP A 179 1.55 -11.38 6.34
CA TRP A 179 2.28 -12.57 5.90
C TRP A 179 3.77 -12.28 5.71
N GLY A 180 4.13 -11.18 5.07
CA GLY A 180 5.52 -10.77 4.88
C GLY A 180 6.23 -10.56 6.22
N LEU A 181 5.58 -9.89 7.16
CA LEU A 181 6.06 -9.69 8.52
C LEU A 181 6.31 -11.04 9.23
N GLY A 182 5.31 -11.92 9.25
CA GLY A 182 5.38 -13.20 9.94
C GLY A 182 6.38 -14.16 9.29
N ALA A 183 6.42 -14.23 7.96
CA ALA A 183 7.33 -15.11 7.24
C ALA A 183 8.81 -14.79 7.54
N THR A 184 9.18 -13.51 7.57
CA THR A 184 10.54 -13.09 7.88
C THR A 184 10.85 -13.14 9.37
N ALA A 185 9.91 -12.80 10.24
CA ALA A 185 10.06 -12.92 11.69
C ALA A 185 10.38 -14.38 12.08
N LEU A 186 9.62 -15.34 11.57
CA LEU A 186 9.83 -16.77 11.80
C LEU A 186 11.11 -17.32 11.16
N ALA A 187 11.60 -16.70 10.08
CA ALA A 187 12.85 -17.11 9.46
C ALA A 187 14.10 -16.65 10.23
N VAL A 188 13.98 -15.59 11.03
CA VAL A 188 15.12 -14.96 11.74
C VAL A 188 15.14 -15.33 13.22
N THR A 189 13.99 -15.76 13.79
CA THR A 189 13.86 -16.10 15.22
C THR A 189 13.50 -17.58 15.36
N GLU A 190 14.37 -18.35 16.03
CA GLU A 190 14.17 -19.81 16.22
C GLU A 190 13.06 -20.12 17.24
N ASP A 191 12.84 -19.25 18.25
CA ASP A 191 11.89 -19.43 19.35
C ASP A 191 10.75 -18.36 19.32
N CYS A 192 10.16 -18.09 18.16
CA CYS A 192 9.04 -17.16 18.09
C CYS A 192 7.78 -17.79 18.70
N ALA A 193 7.19 -17.14 19.71
CA ALA A 193 5.97 -17.61 20.36
C ALA A 193 4.72 -17.53 19.46
N LEU A 194 4.79 -16.77 18.35
CA LEU A 194 3.70 -16.55 17.41
C LEU A 194 3.82 -17.45 16.18
N SER A 195 2.72 -18.01 15.71
CA SER A 195 2.65 -18.72 14.44
C SER A 195 2.40 -17.77 13.28
N LEU A 196 2.68 -18.21 12.04
CA LEU A 196 2.37 -17.43 10.84
C LEU A 196 0.88 -17.05 10.74
N ALA A 197 0.01 -17.95 11.20
CA ALA A 197 -1.42 -17.69 11.22
C ALA A 197 -1.79 -16.55 12.19
N ASP A 198 -1.11 -16.46 13.34
CA ASP A 198 -1.35 -15.40 14.32
C ASP A 198 -0.98 -14.02 13.74
N PHE A 199 0.12 -13.93 13.00
CA PHE A 199 0.49 -12.69 12.29
C PHE A 199 -0.58 -12.28 11.28
N VAL A 200 -1.03 -13.20 10.42
CA VAL A 200 -2.03 -12.92 9.39
C VAL A 200 -3.38 -12.55 10.01
N LEU A 201 -3.81 -13.27 11.05
CA LEU A 201 -5.06 -12.98 11.76
C LEU A 201 -4.99 -11.63 12.48
N ALA A 202 -3.85 -11.32 13.11
CA ALA A 202 -3.62 -10.03 13.74
C ALA A 202 -3.69 -8.87 12.72
N GLY A 203 -3.10 -9.03 11.51
CA GLY A 203 -3.22 -8.05 10.44
C GLY A 203 -4.66 -7.89 9.96
N LEU A 204 -5.35 -9.00 9.72
CA LEU A 204 -6.75 -8.96 9.29
C LEU A 204 -7.69 -8.34 10.34
N ASN A 205 -7.30 -8.29 11.61
CA ASN A 205 -8.07 -7.62 12.64
C ASN A 205 -8.17 -6.10 12.44
N TYR A 206 -7.28 -5.49 11.66
CA TYR A 206 -7.34 -4.08 11.27
C TYR A 206 -8.24 -3.80 10.05
N LEU A 207 -8.80 -4.83 9.41
CA LEU A 207 -9.70 -4.66 8.26
C LEU A 207 -10.88 -3.69 8.52
N PRO A 208 -11.54 -3.67 9.68
CA PRO A 208 -12.60 -2.70 9.92
C PRO A 208 -12.16 -1.25 9.71
N ALA A 209 -10.96 -0.90 10.17
CA ALA A 209 -10.40 0.45 9.99
C ALA A 209 -10.13 0.76 8.49
N ILE A 210 -9.59 -0.21 7.76
CA ILE A 210 -9.36 -0.09 6.32
C ILE A 210 -10.68 0.04 5.56
N LEU A 211 -11.71 -0.72 5.97
CA LEU A 211 -13.03 -0.66 5.35
C LEU A 211 -13.75 0.66 5.62
N VAL A 212 -13.49 1.33 6.75
CA VAL A 212 -13.98 2.69 7.00
C VAL A 212 -13.41 3.66 5.96
N SER A 213 -12.12 3.59 5.65
CA SER A 213 -11.51 4.42 4.60
C SER A 213 -12.09 4.11 3.21
N ALA A 214 -12.38 2.85 2.92
CA ALA A 214 -13.06 2.43 1.69
C ALA A 214 -14.49 3.00 1.61
N GLY A 215 -15.25 2.91 2.70
CA GLY A 215 -16.61 3.46 2.80
C GLY A 215 -16.61 4.97 2.64
N LEU A 216 -15.67 5.67 3.27
CA LEU A 216 -15.53 7.12 3.14
C LEU A 216 -15.16 7.53 1.71
N ALA A 217 -14.23 6.82 1.08
CA ALA A 217 -13.86 7.05 -0.32
C ALA A 217 -15.05 6.82 -1.26
N ALA A 218 -15.80 5.73 -1.04
CA ALA A 218 -16.99 5.43 -1.79
C ALA A 218 -18.05 6.54 -1.58
N PHE A 219 -18.33 6.93 -0.35
CA PHE A 219 -19.30 7.98 -0.04
C PHE A 219 -18.94 9.30 -0.72
N LEU A 220 -17.70 9.75 -0.63
CA LEU A 220 -17.26 11.00 -1.26
C LEU A 220 -17.28 10.92 -2.78
N LEU A 221 -16.95 9.78 -3.36
CA LEU A 221 -17.03 9.59 -4.80
C LEU A 221 -18.49 9.69 -5.29
N GLY A 222 -19.44 9.15 -4.51
CA GLY A 222 -20.87 9.20 -4.84
C GLY A 222 -21.49 10.59 -4.67
N TRP A 223 -21.11 11.33 -3.63
CA TRP A 223 -21.74 12.61 -3.28
C TRP A 223 -20.96 13.83 -3.81
N CYS A 224 -19.67 13.88 -3.57
CA CYS A 224 -18.80 15.00 -3.94
C CYS A 224 -17.46 14.52 -4.53
N PRO A 225 -17.43 14.07 -5.80
CA PRO A 225 -16.25 13.46 -6.39
C PRO A 225 -14.98 14.34 -6.35
N LYS A 226 -15.17 15.67 -6.42
CA LYS A 226 -14.09 16.66 -6.33
C LYS A 226 -13.32 16.59 -4.99
N TRP A 227 -14.00 16.14 -3.92
CA TRP A 227 -13.46 16.03 -2.56
C TRP A 227 -12.91 14.64 -2.25
N GLY A 228 -12.86 13.73 -3.22
CA GLY A 228 -12.34 12.37 -3.02
C GLY A 228 -10.93 12.33 -2.42
N LYS A 229 -10.10 13.35 -2.68
CA LYS A 229 -8.77 13.49 -2.07
C LYS A 229 -8.79 13.80 -0.57
N ALA A 230 -9.91 14.27 -0.02
CA ALA A 230 -10.02 14.55 1.42
C ALA A 230 -9.90 13.29 2.29
N VAL A 231 -10.13 12.11 1.72
CA VAL A 231 -9.90 10.84 2.42
C VAL A 231 -8.45 10.68 2.85
N TYR A 232 -7.49 11.16 2.05
CA TYR A 232 -6.08 11.12 2.45
C TYR A 232 -5.79 11.98 3.67
N VAL A 233 -6.49 13.11 3.82
CA VAL A 233 -6.40 13.96 5.02
C VAL A 233 -6.95 13.21 6.24
N TYR A 234 -8.06 12.48 6.07
CA TYR A 234 -8.61 11.63 7.12
C TYR A 234 -7.61 10.53 7.55
N ILE A 235 -6.94 9.88 6.59
CA ILE A 235 -5.94 8.85 6.87
C ILE A 235 -4.78 9.45 7.70
N VAL A 236 -4.23 10.59 7.28
CA VAL A 236 -3.16 11.29 8.01
C VAL A 236 -3.63 11.68 9.42
N TYR A 237 -4.84 12.22 9.54
CA TYR A 237 -5.43 12.57 10.83
C TYR A 237 -5.59 11.34 11.75
N SER A 238 -6.10 10.23 11.20
CA SER A 238 -6.23 8.98 11.93
C SER A 238 -4.88 8.45 12.43
N PHE A 239 -3.83 8.59 11.64
CA PHE A 239 -2.46 8.28 12.05
C PHE A 239 -1.99 9.15 13.21
N MET A 240 -2.19 10.47 13.13
CA MET A 240 -1.79 11.42 14.15
C MET A 240 -2.50 11.21 15.50
N LEU A 241 -3.73 10.68 15.48
CA LEU A 241 -4.48 10.38 16.71
C LEU A 241 -4.05 9.08 17.40
N ASN A 242 -3.44 8.15 16.65
CA ASN A 242 -3.00 6.86 17.18
C ASN A 242 -1.53 6.87 17.65
N TYR A 243 -0.83 7.96 17.42
CA TYR A 243 0.56 8.22 17.88
C TYR A 243 0.62 9.42 18.81
#